data_6fa4b7ed314fc1ca61d7958d7a53795f
#
_entry.id   6fa4b7ed314fc1ca61d7958d7a53795f
#
_cell.length_a   1.000
_cell.length_b   1.000
_cell.length_c   1.000
_cell.angle_alpha   90.00
_cell.angle_beta   90.00
_cell.angle_gamma   90.00
#
_symmetry.space_group_name_H-M   'P 1'
#
loop_
_entity.id
_entity.type
_entity.pdbx_description
1 polymer ?
#
loop_
_entity_poly.entity_id
_entity_poly.type
_entity_poly.pdbx_seq_one_letter_code
_entity_poly.pdbx_strand_id
1 'polypeptide(L)'
;MIEFFFDCSSPWTYLAFHNIQPLADELGVEVTWRPILVGGIFNTINPTVYASRETPVPQKARYLKKDLADWARSTGLAIKMPPTVFPVNSVKAMRGCVWLGNDMVPFARAIFEAYWGEDQDISQDSVLTHVCQRIGIDPAPFFAGIGEQAIKDQLKANTDEVVARGGFGSPTIFVDKTDMYFGNDRMPLIREAVLLSLIHI
;
A
#
# COMPACT_ATOMS: atom_id res chain seq x y z
N MET A 1 -3.33 -18.32 4.43
CA MET A 1 -3.48 -17.40 3.26
C MET A 1 -3.28 -15.97 3.73
N ILE A 2 -2.51 -15.15 2.97
CA ILE A 2 -2.21 -13.75 3.32
C ILE A 2 -3.10 -12.84 2.48
N GLU A 3 -3.82 -11.90 3.11
CA GLU A 3 -4.51 -10.78 2.44
C GLU A 3 -3.78 -9.49 2.79
N PHE A 4 -3.38 -8.71 1.78
CA PHE A 4 -2.60 -7.49 1.94
C PHE A 4 -3.39 -6.27 1.46
N PHE A 5 -3.93 -5.51 2.41
CA PHE A 5 -4.67 -4.27 2.15
C PHE A 5 -3.69 -3.09 2.10
N PHE A 6 -3.65 -2.36 0.98
CA PHE A 6 -2.61 -1.38 0.73
C PHE A 6 -3.06 -0.14 -0.03
N ASP A 7 -2.37 0.97 0.23
CA ASP A 7 -2.44 2.22 -0.53
C ASP A 7 -1.02 2.73 -0.79
N CYS A 8 -0.73 3.07 -2.05
CA CYS A 8 0.59 3.55 -2.47
C CYS A 8 0.99 4.90 -1.84
N SER A 9 0.07 5.62 -1.22
CA SER A 9 0.34 6.89 -0.54
C SER A 9 1.02 6.75 0.83
N SER A 10 1.33 5.52 1.28
CA SER A 10 2.02 5.26 2.55
C SER A 10 3.43 4.70 2.33
N PRO A 11 4.50 5.32 2.88
CA PRO A 11 5.86 4.81 2.76
C PRO A 11 6.06 3.51 3.56
N TRP A 12 5.35 3.35 4.66
CA TRP A 12 5.35 2.10 5.43
C TRP A 12 4.73 0.95 4.67
N THR A 13 3.75 1.26 3.83
CA THR A 13 3.15 0.30 2.93
C THR A 13 4.11 -0.10 1.81
N TYR A 14 4.89 0.84 1.28
CA TYR A 14 5.92 0.53 0.29
C TYR A 14 6.94 -0.48 0.82
N LEU A 15 7.46 -0.25 2.05
CA LEU A 15 8.36 -1.19 2.73
C LEU A 15 7.71 -2.56 2.93
N ALA A 16 6.48 -2.59 3.44
CA ALA A 16 5.75 -3.83 3.68
C ALA A 16 5.43 -4.57 2.38
N PHE A 17 5.04 -3.86 1.32
CA PHE A 17 4.78 -4.41 -0.01
C PHE A 17 6.04 -5.08 -0.61
N HIS A 18 7.21 -4.46 -0.40
CA HIS A 18 8.48 -5.03 -0.82
C HIS A 18 8.82 -6.30 -0.01
N ASN A 19 8.68 -6.24 1.31
CA ASN A 19 9.12 -7.29 2.22
C ASN A 19 8.20 -8.52 2.26
N ILE A 20 6.90 -8.35 2.01
CA ILE A 20 5.94 -9.47 2.06
C ILE A 20 6.12 -10.45 0.89
N GLN A 21 6.60 -9.98 -0.27
CA GLN A 21 6.75 -10.80 -1.46
C GLN A 21 7.78 -11.93 -1.24
N PRO A 22 9.06 -11.64 -0.88
CA PRO A 22 10.03 -12.70 -0.62
C PRO A 22 9.63 -13.59 0.58
N LEU A 23 8.90 -13.05 1.55
CA LEU A 23 8.38 -13.85 2.66
C LEU A 23 7.32 -14.85 2.19
N ALA A 24 6.39 -14.43 1.35
CA ALA A 24 5.36 -15.30 0.79
C ALA A 24 5.98 -16.38 -0.12
N ASP A 25 6.95 -16.01 -0.95
CA ASP A 25 7.70 -16.94 -1.81
C ASP A 25 8.43 -18.00 -0.98
N GLU A 26 9.12 -17.59 0.11
CA GLU A 26 9.81 -18.51 1.01
C GLU A 26 8.87 -19.49 1.70
N LEU A 27 7.68 -19.04 2.08
CA LEU A 27 6.67 -19.86 2.76
C LEU A 27 5.81 -20.67 1.79
N GLY A 28 5.93 -20.44 0.47
CA GLY A 28 5.13 -21.11 -0.56
C GLY A 28 3.65 -20.76 -0.48
N VAL A 29 3.31 -19.53 -0.05
CA VAL A 29 1.93 -19.05 0.08
C VAL A 29 1.65 -17.87 -0.85
N GLU A 30 0.41 -17.76 -1.30
CA GLU A 30 -0.02 -16.64 -2.13
C GLU A 30 -0.44 -15.43 -1.30
N VAL A 31 -0.21 -14.23 -1.86
CA VAL A 31 -0.70 -12.96 -1.33
C VAL A 31 -1.90 -12.50 -2.16
N THR A 32 -3.05 -12.39 -1.50
CA THR A 32 -4.24 -11.74 -2.08
C THR A 32 -4.12 -10.23 -1.89
N TRP A 33 -3.92 -9.52 -2.98
CA TRP A 33 -3.73 -8.07 -2.98
C TRP A 33 -5.07 -7.34 -2.94
N ARG A 34 -5.21 -6.42 -2.01
CA ARG A 34 -6.45 -5.67 -1.74
C ARG A 34 -6.19 -4.17 -1.76
N PRO A 35 -6.25 -3.51 -2.92
CA PRO A 35 -6.12 -2.05 -3.01
C PRO A 35 -7.21 -1.34 -2.21
N ILE A 36 -6.82 -0.31 -1.42
CA ILE A 36 -7.73 0.49 -0.58
C ILE A 36 -7.42 1.99 -0.75
N LEU A 37 -8.26 2.84 -0.14
CA LEU A 37 -7.99 4.27 0.02
C LEU A 37 -7.80 4.60 1.50
N VAL A 38 -6.56 4.82 1.90
CA VAL A 38 -6.22 5.14 3.30
C VAL A 38 -6.82 6.48 3.76
N GLY A 39 -6.99 7.44 2.85
CA GLY A 39 -7.68 8.70 3.14
C GLY A 39 -9.15 8.49 3.55
N GLY A 40 -9.84 7.51 2.95
CA GLY A 40 -11.19 7.11 3.38
C GLY A 40 -11.22 6.58 4.81
N ILE A 41 -10.23 5.77 5.19
CA ILE A 41 -10.08 5.26 6.56
C ILE A 41 -9.80 6.38 7.55
N PHE A 42 -8.88 7.29 7.23
CA PHE A 42 -8.54 8.41 8.12
C PHE A 42 -9.73 9.36 8.34
N ASN A 43 -10.54 9.59 7.30
CA ASN A 43 -11.71 10.46 7.42
C ASN A 43 -12.83 9.86 8.29
N THR A 44 -12.89 8.54 8.43
CA THR A 44 -13.99 7.86 9.13
C THR A 44 -13.63 7.40 10.53
N ILE A 45 -12.53 6.67 10.68
CA ILE A 45 -12.21 5.99 11.94
C ILE A 45 -10.89 6.41 12.59
N ASN A 46 -9.97 7.05 11.85
CA ASN A 46 -8.66 7.44 12.39
C ASN A 46 -8.29 8.91 12.09
N PRO A 47 -9.14 9.89 12.45
CA PRO A 47 -8.88 11.31 12.18
C PRO A 47 -7.67 11.87 12.95
N THR A 48 -7.20 11.19 13.99
CA THR A 48 -6.02 11.58 14.78
C THR A 48 -4.73 11.63 13.95
N VAL A 49 -4.68 10.97 12.81
CA VAL A 49 -3.57 11.04 11.85
C VAL A 49 -3.40 12.48 11.34
N TYR A 50 -4.48 13.18 11.03
CA TYR A 50 -4.42 14.58 10.58
C TYR A 50 -3.94 15.50 11.70
N ALA A 51 -4.50 15.37 12.89
CA ALA A 51 -4.07 16.17 14.05
C ALA A 51 -2.58 15.99 14.36
N SER A 52 -2.05 14.77 14.25
CA SER A 52 -0.63 14.49 14.45
C SER A 52 0.29 15.07 13.36
N ARG A 53 -0.25 15.33 12.16
CA ARG A 53 0.47 16.01 11.06
C ARG A 53 0.46 17.53 11.24
N GLU A 54 -0.65 18.09 11.68
CA GLU A 54 -0.81 19.54 11.93
C GLU A 54 0.00 20.00 13.15
N THR A 55 0.02 19.18 14.20
CA THR A 55 0.70 19.51 15.46
C THR A 55 1.61 18.34 15.89
N PRO A 56 2.73 18.12 15.18
CA PRO A 56 3.61 17.01 15.48
C PRO A 56 4.37 17.21 16.78
N VAL A 57 4.51 16.15 17.57
CA VAL A 57 5.46 16.10 18.68
C VAL A 57 6.88 16.06 18.11
N PRO A 58 7.74 17.06 18.33
CA PRO A 58 9.04 17.19 17.64
C PRO A 58 9.95 15.97 17.78
N GLN A 59 9.96 15.33 18.96
CA GLN A 59 10.76 14.14 19.22
C GLN A 59 10.27 12.94 18.39
N LYS A 60 8.94 12.73 18.35
CA LYS A 60 8.31 11.69 17.52
C LYS A 60 8.56 11.91 16.04
N ALA A 61 8.41 13.14 15.55
CA ALA A 61 8.62 13.48 14.15
C ALA A 61 10.08 13.18 13.71
N ARG A 62 11.06 13.53 14.55
CA ARG A 62 12.47 13.22 14.30
C ARG A 62 12.74 11.72 14.27
N TYR A 63 12.17 10.99 15.24
CA TYR A 63 12.32 9.53 15.30
C TYR A 63 11.69 8.86 14.09
N LEU A 64 10.46 9.21 13.73
CA LEU A 64 9.78 8.64 12.56
C LEU A 64 10.53 8.86 11.25
N LYS A 65 11.14 10.04 11.09
CA LYS A 65 11.99 10.33 9.93
C LYS A 65 13.24 9.44 9.90
N LYS A 66 13.90 9.27 11.05
CA LYS A 66 15.07 8.38 11.19
C LYS A 66 14.68 6.93 10.94
N ASP A 67 13.60 6.47 11.56
CA ASP A 67 13.12 5.09 11.48
C ASP A 67 12.79 4.70 10.02
N LEU A 68 12.06 5.57 9.31
CA LEU A 68 11.77 5.35 7.89
C LEU A 68 13.06 5.29 7.04
N ALA A 69 14.03 6.16 7.32
CA ALA A 69 15.31 6.15 6.60
C ALA A 69 16.14 4.88 6.89
N ASP A 70 16.10 4.37 8.12
CA ASP A 70 16.77 3.14 8.50
C ASP A 70 16.13 1.92 7.80
N TRP A 71 14.81 1.85 7.76
CA TRP A 71 14.09 0.80 7.05
C TRP A 71 14.32 0.86 5.53
N ALA A 72 14.28 2.05 4.93
CA ALA A 72 14.57 2.24 3.51
C ALA A 72 15.99 1.74 3.17
N ARG A 73 17.00 2.11 3.98
CA ARG A 73 18.37 1.64 3.80
C ARG A 73 18.48 0.12 3.96
N SER A 74 17.81 -0.46 4.96
CA SER A 74 17.84 -1.91 5.21
C SER A 74 17.23 -2.72 4.07
N THR A 75 16.20 -2.19 3.41
CA THR A 75 15.53 -2.84 2.27
C THR A 75 16.13 -2.47 0.92
N GLY A 76 17.05 -1.50 0.85
CA GLY A 76 17.60 -0.99 -0.40
C GLY A 76 16.63 -0.12 -1.21
N LEU A 77 15.51 0.30 -0.62
CA LEU A 77 14.53 1.14 -1.29
C LEU A 77 14.90 2.63 -1.20
N ALA A 78 14.71 3.36 -2.30
CA ALA A 78 14.76 4.82 -2.28
C ALA A 78 13.43 5.38 -1.78
N ILE A 79 13.45 6.14 -0.68
CA ILE A 79 12.26 6.81 -0.14
C ILE A 79 12.60 8.26 0.19
N LYS A 80 12.01 9.19 -0.57
CA LYS A 80 12.05 10.62 -0.28
C LYS A 80 10.92 10.99 0.67
N MET A 81 11.25 11.49 1.87
CA MET A 81 10.25 11.91 2.86
C MET A 81 10.56 13.30 3.43
N PRO A 82 9.65 14.29 3.32
CA PRO A 82 8.42 14.24 2.54
C PRO A 82 8.70 14.33 1.03
N PRO A 83 7.83 13.73 0.18
CA PRO A 83 7.81 14.04 -1.24
C PRO A 83 7.38 15.50 -1.49
N THR A 84 7.61 16.00 -2.70
CA THR A 84 7.22 17.37 -3.08
C THR A 84 5.71 17.60 -2.98
N VAL A 85 4.90 16.60 -3.37
CA VAL A 85 3.44 16.61 -3.20
C VAL A 85 3.07 15.64 -2.09
N PHE A 86 2.72 16.17 -0.90
CA PHE A 86 2.36 15.36 0.26
C PHE A 86 1.25 16.05 1.10
N PRO A 87 0.14 15.38 1.41
CA PRO A 87 -0.26 14.04 0.95
C PRO A 87 -0.64 14.03 -0.54
N VAL A 88 -0.44 12.90 -1.21
CA VAL A 88 -0.83 12.72 -2.61
C VAL A 88 -2.24 12.14 -2.73
N ASN A 89 -2.93 12.46 -3.82
CA ASN A 89 -4.16 11.78 -4.20
C ASN A 89 -3.84 10.48 -4.97
N SER A 90 -3.95 9.35 -4.29
CA SER A 90 -3.65 8.01 -4.85
C SER A 90 -4.83 7.36 -5.60
N VAL A 91 -5.99 8.00 -5.69
CA VAL A 91 -7.25 7.38 -6.17
C VAL A 91 -7.09 6.72 -7.54
N LYS A 92 -6.51 7.42 -8.54
CA LYS A 92 -6.34 6.85 -9.88
C LYS A 92 -5.36 5.68 -9.90
N ALA A 93 -4.26 5.78 -9.16
CA ALA A 93 -3.28 4.71 -9.02
C ALA A 93 -3.90 3.47 -8.36
N MET A 94 -4.67 3.65 -7.27
CA MET A 94 -5.33 2.53 -6.58
C MET A 94 -6.45 1.91 -7.42
N ARG A 95 -7.18 2.70 -8.23
CA ARG A 95 -8.11 2.15 -9.24
C ARG A 95 -7.37 1.35 -10.32
N GLY A 96 -6.19 1.78 -10.71
CA GLY A 96 -5.31 1.03 -11.61
C GLY A 96 -4.95 -0.35 -11.06
N CYS A 97 -4.61 -0.43 -9.78
CA CYS A 97 -4.38 -1.71 -9.12
C CYS A 97 -5.63 -2.62 -9.13
N VAL A 98 -6.82 -2.06 -8.88
CA VAL A 98 -8.08 -2.82 -8.95
C VAL A 98 -8.37 -3.31 -10.38
N TRP A 99 -8.19 -2.44 -11.38
CA TRP A 99 -8.45 -2.75 -12.79
C TRP A 99 -7.54 -3.86 -13.31
N LEU A 100 -6.26 -3.86 -12.91
CA LEU A 100 -5.28 -4.89 -13.30
C LEU A 100 -5.50 -6.23 -12.59
N GLY A 101 -6.24 -6.26 -11.48
CA GLY A 101 -6.53 -7.50 -10.77
C GLY A 101 -5.26 -8.24 -10.33
N ASN A 102 -5.10 -9.50 -10.75
CA ASN A 102 -3.95 -10.32 -10.38
C ASN A 102 -2.63 -9.81 -10.97
N ASP A 103 -2.66 -9.03 -12.05
CA ASP A 103 -1.48 -8.48 -12.72
C ASP A 103 -1.03 -7.13 -12.14
N MET A 104 -1.60 -6.71 -11.01
CA MET A 104 -1.35 -5.39 -10.42
C MET A 104 0.05 -5.21 -9.80
N VAL A 105 0.74 -6.29 -9.42
CA VAL A 105 1.96 -6.20 -8.61
C VAL A 105 3.07 -5.39 -9.30
N PRO A 106 3.39 -5.59 -10.60
CA PRO A 106 4.35 -4.75 -11.31
C PRO A 106 3.93 -3.28 -11.37
N PHE A 107 2.63 -3.01 -11.55
CA PHE A 107 2.10 -1.65 -11.58
C PHE A 107 2.21 -0.97 -10.22
N ALA A 108 1.75 -1.62 -9.16
CA ALA A 108 1.83 -1.10 -7.79
C ALA A 108 3.28 -0.79 -7.40
N ARG A 109 4.23 -1.68 -7.74
CA ARG A 109 5.67 -1.45 -7.53
C ARG A 109 6.15 -0.19 -8.24
N ALA A 110 5.82 -0.05 -9.53
CA ALA A 110 6.20 1.11 -10.32
C ALA A 110 5.58 2.42 -9.82
N ILE A 111 4.35 2.38 -9.27
CA ILE A 111 3.71 3.53 -8.61
C ILE A 111 4.44 3.90 -7.31
N PHE A 112 4.80 2.93 -6.48
CA PHE A 112 5.59 3.19 -5.27
C PHE A 112 6.94 3.81 -5.60
N GLU A 113 7.65 3.28 -6.60
CA GLU A 113 8.93 3.79 -7.08
C GLU A 113 8.79 5.22 -7.61
N ALA A 114 7.80 5.48 -8.47
CA ALA A 114 7.54 6.81 -9.02
C ALA A 114 7.28 7.84 -7.92
N TYR A 115 6.43 7.51 -6.95
CA TYR A 115 6.06 8.46 -5.90
C TYR A 115 7.16 8.63 -4.84
N TRP A 116 7.60 7.53 -4.23
CA TRP A 116 8.54 7.59 -3.09
C TRP A 116 9.99 7.68 -3.51
N GLY A 117 10.38 7.00 -4.61
CA GLY A 117 11.76 6.96 -5.10
C GLY A 117 12.10 8.12 -6.02
N GLU A 118 11.20 8.46 -6.95
CA GLU A 118 11.45 9.42 -8.02
C GLU A 118 10.77 10.79 -7.76
N ASP A 119 10.03 10.93 -6.65
CA ASP A 119 9.33 12.17 -6.27
C ASP A 119 8.29 12.66 -7.29
N GLN A 120 7.65 11.73 -8.01
CA GLN A 120 6.64 12.03 -9.02
C GLN A 120 5.24 12.14 -8.38
N ASP A 121 4.45 13.11 -8.83
CA ASP A 121 3.04 13.24 -8.40
C ASP A 121 2.15 12.22 -9.12
N ILE A 122 1.89 11.09 -8.48
CA ILE A 122 1.04 10.00 -9.02
C ILE A 122 -0.45 10.36 -9.16
N SER A 123 -0.87 11.56 -8.79
CA SER A 123 -2.20 12.07 -9.09
C SER A 123 -2.33 12.54 -10.55
N GLN A 124 -1.21 12.82 -11.23
CA GLN A 124 -1.14 13.35 -12.58
C GLN A 124 -1.25 12.24 -13.62
N ASP A 125 -2.10 12.46 -14.64
CA ASP A 125 -2.28 11.50 -15.73
C ASP A 125 -1.00 11.28 -16.54
N SER A 126 -0.16 12.30 -16.67
CA SER A 126 1.14 12.18 -17.34
C SER A 126 2.10 11.21 -16.60
N VAL A 127 2.12 11.23 -15.28
CA VAL A 127 2.92 10.29 -14.47
C VAL A 127 2.37 8.87 -14.60
N LEU A 128 1.06 8.69 -14.49
CA LEU A 128 0.43 7.38 -14.69
C LEU A 128 0.65 6.83 -16.10
N THR A 129 0.59 7.68 -17.12
CA THR A 129 0.92 7.32 -18.50
C THR A 129 2.35 6.79 -18.60
N HIS A 130 3.31 7.52 -18.02
CA HIS A 130 4.72 7.10 -18.03
C HIS A 130 4.91 5.76 -17.27
N VAL A 131 4.27 5.59 -16.11
CA VAL A 131 4.31 4.32 -15.38
C VAL A 131 3.74 3.18 -16.21
N CYS A 132 2.58 3.35 -16.84
CA CYS A 132 2.00 2.33 -17.72
C CYS A 132 2.96 1.93 -18.83
N GLN A 133 3.51 2.90 -19.55
CA GLN A 133 4.46 2.67 -20.65
C GLN A 133 5.72 1.93 -20.18
N ARG A 134 6.27 2.30 -19.02
CA ARG A 134 7.46 1.67 -18.41
C ARG A 134 7.30 0.16 -18.18
N ILE A 135 6.08 -0.27 -17.90
CA ILE A 135 5.77 -1.68 -17.62
C ILE A 135 4.97 -2.38 -18.74
N GLY A 136 4.85 -1.74 -19.91
CA GLY A 136 4.23 -2.34 -21.08
C GLY A 136 2.69 -2.34 -21.07
N ILE A 137 2.04 -1.49 -20.27
CA ILE A 137 0.59 -1.31 -20.26
C ILE A 137 0.22 -0.17 -21.23
N ASP A 138 -0.79 -0.41 -22.11
CA ASP A 138 -1.36 0.66 -22.94
C ASP A 138 -2.14 1.65 -22.07
N PRO A 139 -1.78 2.96 -22.07
CA PRO A 139 -2.48 3.96 -21.28
C PRO A 139 -3.95 4.16 -21.67
N ALA A 140 -4.31 3.97 -22.93
CA ALA A 140 -5.67 4.27 -23.39
C ALA A 140 -6.72 3.35 -22.73
N PRO A 141 -6.62 2.01 -22.81
CA PRO A 141 -7.53 1.12 -22.06
C PRO A 141 -7.39 1.26 -20.55
N PHE A 142 -6.18 1.58 -20.01
CA PHE A 142 -6.00 1.82 -18.59
C PHE A 142 -6.87 2.99 -18.10
N PHE A 143 -6.81 4.17 -18.75
CA PHE A 143 -7.60 5.33 -18.34
C PHE A 143 -9.11 5.12 -18.54
N ALA A 144 -9.51 4.38 -19.56
CA ALA A 144 -10.92 3.98 -19.72
C ALA A 144 -11.37 3.10 -18.55
N GLY A 145 -10.59 2.04 -18.24
CA GLY A 145 -10.91 1.08 -17.20
C GLY A 145 -10.98 1.67 -15.79
N ILE A 146 -10.03 2.53 -15.39
CA ILE A 146 -10.08 3.18 -14.06
C ILE A 146 -11.24 4.16 -13.91
N GLY A 147 -11.89 4.54 -15.02
CA GLY A 147 -13.10 5.35 -15.06
C GLY A 147 -14.39 4.58 -14.81
N GLU A 148 -14.37 3.26 -14.96
CA GLU A 148 -15.55 2.41 -14.83
C GLU A 148 -16.13 2.41 -13.40
N GLN A 149 -17.47 2.38 -13.32
CA GLN A 149 -18.16 2.41 -12.03
C GLN A 149 -17.82 1.16 -11.19
N ALA A 150 -17.75 0.00 -11.82
CA ALA A 150 -17.39 -1.26 -11.14
C ALA A 150 -16.02 -1.19 -10.44
N ILE A 151 -15.02 -0.56 -11.05
CA ILE A 151 -13.68 -0.38 -10.47
C ILE A 151 -13.71 0.58 -9.27
N LYS A 152 -14.49 1.66 -9.37
CA LYS A 152 -14.69 2.60 -8.25
C LYS A 152 -15.38 1.93 -7.06
N ASP A 153 -16.42 1.16 -7.36
CA ASP A 153 -17.21 0.43 -6.34
C ASP A 153 -16.36 -0.66 -5.68
N GLN A 154 -15.54 -1.38 -6.44
CA GLN A 154 -14.64 -2.41 -5.88
C GLN A 154 -13.59 -1.79 -4.97
N LEU A 155 -12.97 -0.66 -5.35
CA LEU A 155 -12.01 0.03 -4.49
C LEU A 155 -12.66 0.51 -3.18
N LYS A 156 -13.89 1.03 -3.28
CA LYS A 156 -14.67 1.40 -2.11
C LYS A 156 -14.99 0.17 -1.24
N ALA A 157 -15.46 -0.92 -1.84
CA ALA A 157 -15.79 -2.15 -1.12
C ALA A 157 -14.58 -2.72 -0.36
N ASN A 158 -13.39 -2.73 -0.97
CA ASN A 158 -12.16 -3.15 -0.29
C ASN A 158 -11.84 -2.24 0.91
N THR A 159 -12.06 -0.93 0.77
CA THR A 159 -11.82 0.04 1.86
C THR A 159 -12.82 -0.15 3.00
N ASP A 160 -14.10 -0.34 2.67
CA ASP A 160 -15.14 -0.62 3.67
C ASP A 160 -14.90 -1.96 4.37
N GLU A 161 -14.45 -2.98 3.63
CA GLU A 161 -14.14 -4.31 4.18
C GLU A 161 -13.01 -4.25 5.21
N VAL A 162 -11.87 -3.61 4.89
CA VAL A 162 -10.75 -3.54 5.85
C VAL A 162 -11.17 -2.82 7.14
N VAL A 163 -12.00 -1.78 7.03
CA VAL A 163 -12.56 -1.07 8.19
C VAL A 163 -13.49 -1.98 9.00
N ALA A 164 -14.41 -2.70 8.35
CA ALA A 164 -15.33 -3.61 9.02
C ALA A 164 -14.60 -4.75 9.75
N ARG A 165 -13.42 -5.14 9.26
CA ARG A 165 -12.56 -6.17 9.88
C ARG A 165 -11.57 -5.60 10.92
N GLY A 166 -11.69 -4.31 11.27
CA GLY A 166 -10.89 -3.66 12.32
C GLY A 166 -9.60 -2.99 11.84
N GLY A 167 -9.34 -2.95 10.53
CA GLY A 167 -8.20 -2.22 9.97
C GLY A 167 -8.38 -0.70 10.10
N PHE A 168 -7.32 0.02 10.42
CA PHE A 168 -7.34 1.45 10.73
C PHE A 168 -6.29 2.26 9.94
N GLY A 169 -5.66 1.66 8.94
CA GLY A 169 -4.64 2.29 8.11
C GLY A 169 -4.06 1.35 7.05
N SER A 170 -2.91 1.72 6.50
CA SER A 170 -2.18 0.97 5.48
C SER A 170 -0.69 0.87 5.84
N PRO A 171 -0.04 -0.31 5.75
CA PRO A 171 -0.63 -1.59 5.35
C PRO A 171 -1.44 -2.23 6.47
N THR A 172 -2.54 -2.91 6.12
CA THR A 172 -3.22 -3.87 7.00
C THR A 172 -3.14 -5.24 6.36
N ILE A 173 -2.71 -6.24 7.12
CA ILE A 173 -2.43 -7.59 6.62
C ILE A 173 -3.23 -8.57 7.47
N PHE A 174 -3.90 -9.52 6.83
CA PHE A 174 -4.56 -10.61 7.53
C PHE A 174 -3.92 -11.94 7.15
N VAL A 175 -3.71 -12.79 8.15
CA VAL A 175 -3.42 -14.21 7.99
C VAL A 175 -4.71 -14.96 8.31
N ASP A 176 -5.08 -15.91 7.45
CA ASP A 176 -6.29 -16.73 7.58
C ASP A 176 -7.57 -15.94 7.88
N LYS A 177 -7.71 -14.79 7.25
CA LYS A 177 -8.88 -13.89 7.29
C LYS A 177 -9.11 -13.15 8.59
N THR A 178 -8.60 -13.58 9.72
CA THR A 178 -8.95 -13.04 11.04
C THR A 178 -7.76 -12.50 11.83
N ASP A 179 -6.57 -13.05 11.64
CA ASP A 179 -5.37 -12.64 12.38
C ASP A 179 -4.74 -11.41 11.72
N MET A 180 -4.90 -10.24 12.36
CA MET A 180 -4.58 -8.93 11.78
C MET A 180 -3.22 -8.41 12.25
N TYR A 181 -2.45 -7.93 11.29
CA TYR A 181 -1.17 -7.25 11.48
C TYR A 181 -1.19 -5.87 10.84
N PHE A 182 -0.53 -4.91 11.48
CA PHE A 182 -0.41 -3.54 10.98
C PHE A 182 1.04 -3.08 11.02
N GLY A 183 1.55 -2.61 9.88
CA GLY A 183 2.89 -2.05 9.75
C GLY A 183 3.89 -2.96 9.05
N ASN A 184 5.03 -2.37 8.65
CA ASN A 184 6.11 -3.05 7.95
C ASN A 184 6.91 -4.02 8.86
N ASP A 185 7.02 -3.69 10.12
CA ASP A 185 7.86 -4.38 11.12
C ASP A 185 7.22 -5.68 11.66
N ARG A 186 6.07 -6.09 11.13
CA ARG A 186 5.34 -7.30 11.55
C ARG A 186 5.71 -8.56 10.75
N MET A 187 6.60 -8.48 9.76
CA MET A 187 6.99 -9.62 8.93
C MET A 187 7.41 -10.87 9.73
N PRO A 188 8.19 -10.79 10.84
CA PRO A 188 8.51 -11.96 11.64
C PRO A 188 7.29 -12.63 12.28
N LEU A 189 6.31 -11.83 12.76
CA LEU A 189 5.08 -12.35 13.37
C LEU A 189 4.16 -12.95 12.31
N ILE A 190 4.07 -12.35 11.13
CA ILE A 190 3.31 -12.88 9.99
C ILE A 190 3.89 -14.24 9.56
N ARG A 191 5.23 -14.35 9.50
CA ARG A 191 5.90 -15.63 9.24
C ARG A 191 5.45 -16.72 10.23
N GLU A 192 5.49 -16.41 11.52
CA GLU A 192 5.10 -17.36 12.57
C GLU A 192 3.63 -17.76 12.43
N ALA A 193 2.74 -16.80 12.23
CA ALA A 193 1.31 -17.06 12.05
C ALA A 193 1.02 -17.96 10.85
N VAL A 194 1.67 -17.71 9.70
CA VAL A 194 1.52 -18.54 8.50
C VAL A 194 2.02 -19.98 8.77
N LEU A 195 3.18 -20.15 9.42
CA LEU A 195 3.70 -21.47 9.74
C LEU A 195 2.78 -22.23 10.68
N LEU A 196 2.21 -21.55 11.70
CA LEU A 196 1.24 -22.17 12.62
C LEU A 196 -0.03 -22.57 11.87
N SER A 197 -0.53 -21.74 10.96
CA SER A 197 -1.68 -22.06 10.12
C SER A 197 -1.44 -23.32 9.29
N LEU A 198 -0.27 -23.46 8.66
CA LEU A 198 0.06 -24.62 7.83
C LEU A 198 0.18 -25.93 8.63
N ILE A 199 0.45 -25.86 9.93
CA ILE A 199 0.52 -27.05 10.80
C ILE A 199 -0.88 -27.54 11.23
N HIS A 200 -1.87 -26.64 11.23
CA HIS A 200 -3.24 -26.95 11.69
C HIS A 200 -4.20 -27.34 10.56
N ILE A 201 -3.72 -27.45 9.31
CA ILE A 201 -4.44 -27.98 8.16
C ILE A 201 -4.10 -29.46 7.97
#